data_654b3f9a881bc5dd5128618131deea99
#
_entry.id   654b3f9a881bc5dd5128618131deea99
#
_cell.length_a   1.000
_cell.length_b   1.000
_cell.length_c   1.000
_cell.angle_alpha   90.00
_cell.angle_beta   90.00
_cell.angle_gamma   90.00
#
_symmetry.space_group_name_H-M   'P 1'
#
loop_
_entity.id
_entity.type
_entity.pdbx_description
1 polymer ?
#
loop_
_entity_poly.entity_id
_entity_poly.type
_entity_poly.pdbx_seq_one_letter_code
_entity_poly.pdbx_strand_id
1 'polypeptide(L)'
;MDRMTAVAVFVEVAERGSLTAAAETLDMSRAMVTRYLAELETWLGARVFHRTTRRISLTAAGEQALSRCRQMLDLGDELRNAVGERAGAAPHGRLRITCSTSFGQCQMAAAVADYVARHPGTSIDMLLADRTVNLIEERIDLAIRITHALDPNLVARKLSVCGSALCASPGYLAAHGTPRRAEDLMRHNCLTHHFVGKSLWHLRHEGREVAVAVGGSISANEASVLLAAVRADAGIAMLPTYQVRPLLRSGELIEVLPEYRVEPMGLYGVYATRRQLPGLVRSFLDFLAERFGDTPPWDVA
;
A
#
# COMPACT_ATOMS: atom_id res chain seq x y z
N MET A 1 31.56 -24.26 0.18
CA MET A 1 30.80 -23.17 0.82
C MET A 1 29.49 -22.97 0.06
N ASP A 2 28.39 -23.07 0.74
CA ASP A 2 27.09 -22.62 0.18
C ASP A 2 26.95 -21.11 0.35
N ARG A 3 27.16 -20.40 -0.75
CA ARG A 3 27.12 -18.92 -0.76
C ARG A 3 25.71 -18.39 -0.50
N MET A 4 24.67 -19.10 -0.95
CA MET A 4 23.29 -18.67 -0.73
C MET A 4 22.93 -18.76 0.75
N THR A 5 23.35 -19.82 1.44
CA THR A 5 23.19 -19.92 2.89
C THR A 5 23.97 -18.83 3.62
N ALA A 6 25.20 -18.49 3.20
CA ALA A 6 25.97 -17.41 3.81
C ALA A 6 25.28 -16.03 3.63
N VAL A 7 24.69 -15.80 2.45
CA VAL A 7 23.91 -14.60 2.16
C VAL A 7 22.64 -14.55 3.03
N ALA A 8 21.92 -15.66 3.17
CA ALA A 8 20.72 -15.76 4.02
C ALA A 8 21.04 -15.46 5.49
N VAL A 9 22.14 -16.05 6.00
CA VAL A 9 22.64 -15.80 7.36
C VAL A 9 22.96 -14.33 7.58
N PHE A 10 23.62 -13.69 6.62
CA PHE A 10 23.95 -12.26 6.72
C PHE A 10 22.69 -11.38 6.77
N VAL A 11 21.74 -11.62 5.90
CA VAL A 11 20.46 -10.86 5.86
C VAL A 11 19.72 -11.03 7.18
N GLU A 12 19.58 -12.27 7.68
CA GLU A 12 18.88 -12.54 8.93
C GLU A 12 19.54 -11.89 10.15
N VAL A 13 20.88 -11.91 10.24
CA VAL A 13 21.62 -11.23 11.31
C VAL A 13 21.45 -9.71 11.21
N ALA A 14 21.43 -9.14 10.01
CA ALA A 14 21.21 -7.71 9.81
C ALA A 14 19.80 -7.26 10.22
N GLU A 15 18.80 -8.08 10.00
CA GLU A 15 17.40 -7.78 10.33
C GLU A 15 17.12 -7.91 11.82
N ARG A 16 17.67 -8.92 12.47
CA ARG A 16 17.46 -9.17 13.90
C ARG A 16 18.42 -8.45 14.83
N GLY A 17 19.54 -7.96 14.31
CA GLY A 17 20.57 -7.32 15.12
C GLY A 17 21.24 -8.26 16.14
N SER A 18 21.07 -9.60 15.99
CA SER A 18 21.51 -10.61 16.94
C SER A 18 21.92 -11.91 16.27
N LEU A 19 23.12 -12.40 16.56
CA LEU A 19 23.59 -13.72 16.08
C LEU A 19 22.77 -14.87 16.65
N THR A 20 22.32 -14.75 17.90
CA THR A 20 21.55 -15.79 18.58
C THR A 20 20.14 -15.88 17.99
N ALA A 21 19.47 -14.73 17.84
CA ALA A 21 18.13 -14.70 17.23
C ALA A 21 18.14 -15.18 15.77
N ALA A 22 19.18 -14.83 14.99
CA ALA A 22 19.33 -15.35 13.63
C ALA A 22 19.61 -16.87 13.61
N ALA A 23 20.39 -17.38 14.57
CA ALA A 23 20.66 -18.81 14.69
C ALA A 23 19.37 -19.61 14.98
N GLU A 24 18.54 -19.11 15.90
CA GLU A 24 17.24 -19.70 16.22
C GLU A 24 16.28 -19.72 15.01
N THR A 25 16.21 -18.63 14.26
CA THR A 25 15.35 -18.54 13.07
C THR A 25 15.78 -19.47 11.95
N LEU A 26 17.10 -19.62 11.76
CA LEU A 26 17.65 -20.44 10.67
C LEU A 26 17.85 -21.90 11.08
N ASP A 27 17.44 -22.30 12.28
CA ASP A 27 17.66 -23.62 12.85
C ASP A 27 19.16 -24.04 12.79
N MET A 28 20.04 -23.10 13.18
CA MET A 28 21.49 -23.26 13.14
C MET A 28 22.12 -23.03 14.52
N SER A 29 23.30 -23.60 14.75
CA SER A 29 24.08 -23.19 15.90
C SER A 29 24.69 -21.78 15.70
N ARG A 30 24.87 -21.04 16.80
CA ARG A 30 25.52 -19.72 16.75
C ARG A 30 26.94 -19.80 16.15
N ALA A 31 27.63 -20.91 16.33
CA ALA A 31 28.95 -21.16 15.75
C ALA A 31 28.86 -21.26 14.21
N MET A 32 27.81 -21.90 13.67
CA MET A 32 27.57 -21.96 12.23
C MET A 32 27.28 -20.58 11.67
N VAL A 33 26.40 -19.80 12.30
CA VAL A 33 26.10 -18.42 11.90
C VAL A 33 27.37 -17.58 11.83
N THR A 34 28.25 -17.67 12.88
CA THR A 34 29.53 -16.96 12.92
C THR A 34 30.45 -17.39 11.78
N ARG A 35 30.50 -18.67 11.47
CA ARG A 35 31.31 -19.22 10.38
C ARG A 35 30.83 -18.73 9.02
N TYR A 36 29.53 -18.80 8.74
CA TYR A 36 28.95 -18.32 7.48
C TYR A 36 29.19 -16.83 7.27
N LEU A 37 29.09 -16.00 8.32
CA LEU A 37 29.41 -14.58 8.24
C LEU A 37 30.89 -14.34 7.92
N ALA A 38 31.79 -15.07 8.54
CA ALA A 38 33.23 -14.95 8.26
C ALA A 38 33.57 -15.35 6.82
N GLU A 39 32.92 -16.40 6.31
CA GLU A 39 33.04 -16.85 4.93
C GLU A 39 32.49 -15.82 3.93
N LEU A 40 31.36 -15.18 4.26
CA LEU A 40 30.79 -14.08 3.45
C LEU A 40 31.73 -12.86 3.42
N GLU A 41 32.25 -12.43 4.58
CA GLU A 41 33.19 -11.32 4.69
C GLU A 41 34.49 -11.58 3.89
N THR A 42 34.96 -12.82 3.91
CA THR A 42 36.10 -13.24 3.10
C THR A 42 35.80 -13.17 1.61
N TRP A 43 34.62 -13.61 1.20
CA TRP A 43 34.21 -13.56 -0.21
C TRP A 43 33.99 -12.13 -0.71
N LEU A 44 33.43 -11.26 0.12
CA LEU A 44 33.22 -9.84 -0.21
C LEU A 44 34.50 -9.00 -0.10
N GLY A 45 35.54 -9.51 0.55
CA GLY A 45 36.78 -8.78 0.84
C GLY A 45 36.60 -7.61 1.81
N ALA A 46 35.47 -7.58 2.55
CA ALA A 46 35.13 -6.50 3.46
C ALA A 46 34.38 -7.03 4.69
N ARG A 47 34.55 -6.36 5.83
CA ARG A 47 33.70 -6.61 6.99
C ARG A 47 32.32 -5.96 6.79
N VAL A 48 31.28 -6.74 7.05
CA VAL A 48 29.89 -6.27 6.90
C VAL A 48 29.26 -5.86 8.23
N PHE A 49 29.85 -6.29 9.37
CA PHE A 49 29.40 -5.87 10.71
C PHE A 49 30.53 -5.26 11.55
N HIS A 50 30.17 -4.22 12.29
CA HIS A 50 30.92 -3.80 13.47
C HIS A 50 30.58 -4.76 14.60
N ARG A 51 31.59 -5.48 15.11
CA ARG A 51 31.44 -6.41 16.22
C ARG A 51 31.90 -5.72 17.51
N THR A 52 30.94 -5.29 18.33
CA THR A 52 31.20 -4.93 19.72
C THR A 52 30.58 -5.99 20.63
N THR A 53 31.06 -6.11 21.86
CA THR A 53 30.52 -7.10 22.82
C THR A 53 29.07 -6.89 23.20
N ARG A 54 28.49 -5.72 22.85
CA ARG A 54 27.11 -5.33 23.24
C ARG A 54 26.14 -5.10 22.08
N ARG A 55 26.63 -4.85 20.87
CA ARG A 55 25.74 -4.59 19.67
C ARG A 55 26.42 -5.02 18.39
N ILE A 56 25.60 -5.53 17.48
CA ILE A 56 25.93 -5.75 16.07
C ILE A 56 25.30 -4.63 15.27
N SER A 57 26.09 -3.92 14.47
CA SER A 57 25.61 -2.90 13.52
C SER A 57 26.33 -3.08 12.19
N LEU A 58 25.66 -2.72 11.11
CA LEU A 58 26.23 -2.77 9.77
C LEU A 58 27.39 -1.76 9.63
N THR A 59 28.39 -2.14 8.84
CA THR A 59 29.37 -1.20 8.29
C THR A 59 28.80 -0.55 7.03
N ALA A 60 29.44 0.50 6.50
CA ALA A 60 29.06 1.07 5.21
C ALA A 60 29.06 0.02 4.07
N ALA A 61 30.05 -0.89 4.08
CA ALA A 61 30.09 -2.03 3.16
C ALA A 61 28.93 -3.01 3.41
N GLY A 62 28.58 -3.23 4.69
CA GLY A 62 27.44 -4.06 5.09
C GLY A 62 26.09 -3.50 4.61
N GLU A 63 25.88 -2.19 4.70
CA GLU A 63 24.67 -1.55 4.19
C GLU A 63 24.52 -1.72 2.68
N GLN A 64 25.61 -1.50 1.93
CA GLN A 64 25.61 -1.73 0.48
C GLN A 64 25.41 -3.20 0.13
N ALA A 65 26.07 -4.12 0.84
CA ALA A 65 25.97 -5.55 0.63
C ALA A 65 24.54 -6.06 0.95
N LEU A 66 23.91 -5.56 2.00
CA LEU A 66 22.57 -6.00 2.43
C LEU A 66 21.54 -5.87 1.32
N SER A 67 21.55 -4.75 0.59
CA SER A 67 20.69 -4.53 -0.55
C SER A 67 20.86 -5.60 -1.64
N ARG A 68 22.10 -5.91 -1.99
CA ARG A 68 22.44 -6.87 -3.03
C ARG A 68 22.19 -8.32 -2.59
N CYS A 69 22.48 -8.61 -1.33
CA CYS A 69 22.22 -9.93 -0.77
C CYS A 69 20.73 -10.28 -0.74
N ARG A 70 19.86 -9.34 -0.41
CA ARG A 70 18.42 -9.54 -0.50
C ARG A 70 17.97 -9.80 -1.94
N GLN A 71 18.46 -9.03 -2.91
CA GLN A 71 18.18 -9.26 -4.33
C GLN A 71 18.63 -10.65 -4.80
N MET A 72 19.77 -11.15 -4.29
CA MET A 72 20.23 -12.51 -4.61
C MET A 72 19.31 -13.59 -4.04
N LEU A 73 18.81 -13.42 -2.83
CA LEU A 73 17.84 -14.35 -2.23
C LEU A 73 16.52 -14.34 -3.00
N ASP A 74 16.00 -13.14 -3.30
CA ASP A 74 14.77 -12.97 -4.08
C ASP A 74 14.90 -13.62 -5.46
N LEU A 75 16.03 -13.40 -6.16
CA LEU A 75 16.31 -14.04 -7.46
C LEU A 75 16.46 -15.56 -7.35
N GLY A 76 17.06 -16.06 -6.25
CA GLY A 76 17.14 -17.50 -5.97
C GLY A 76 15.78 -18.14 -5.75
N ASP A 77 14.88 -17.42 -5.09
CA ASP A 77 13.49 -17.85 -4.88
C ASP A 77 12.68 -17.76 -6.20
N GLU A 78 12.87 -16.68 -6.98
CA GLU A 78 12.31 -16.58 -8.32
C GLU A 78 12.74 -17.73 -9.23
N LEU A 79 14.03 -18.09 -9.20
CA LEU A 79 14.56 -19.20 -9.97
C LEU A 79 13.96 -20.54 -9.54
N ARG A 80 13.84 -20.78 -8.23
CA ARG A 80 13.17 -21.97 -7.68
C ARG A 80 11.71 -22.02 -8.10
N ASN A 81 11.03 -20.88 -8.07
CA ASN A 81 9.62 -20.75 -8.48
C ASN A 81 9.46 -20.92 -9.99
N ALA A 82 10.37 -20.37 -10.81
CA ALA A 82 10.32 -20.48 -12.27
C ALA A 82 10.61 -21.91 -12.78
N VAL A 83 11.49 -22.64 -12.11
CA VAL A 83 11.85 -24.03 -12.46
C VAL A 83 10.94 -25.02 -11.74
N GLY A 84 10.41 -24.65 -10.57
CA GLY A 84 9.51 -25.45 -9.76
C GLY A 84 8.03 -25.26 -10.04
N GLU A 85 7.64 -24.44 -11.04
CA GLU A 85 6.24 -24.31 -11.48
C GLU A 85 5.68 -25.66 -11.98
N ARG A 86 5.44 -26.57 -11.03
CA ARG A 86 4.25 -27.39 -11.13
C ARG A 86 3.07 -26.43 -10.99
N ALA A 87 2.29 -26.29 -12.03
CA ALA A 87 1.00 -25.60 -11.95
C ALA A 87 0.28 -26.10 -10.69
N GLY A 88 0.17 -25.23 -9.66
CA GLY A 88 -0.46 -25.60 -8.39
C GLY A 88 0.41 -25.53 -7.12
N ALA A 89 1.67 -25.10 -7.18
CA ALA A 89 2.45 -24.87 -5.95
C ALA A 89 1.83 -23.73 -5.14
N ALA A 90 1.62 -23.96 -3.83
CA ALA A 90 1.07 -22.94 -2.94
C ALA A 90 2.00 -21.72 -2.87
N PRO A 91 1.46 -20.50 -2.94
CA PRO A 91 2.26 -19.28 -2.80
C PRO A 91 3.04 -19.29 -1.48
N HIS A 92 4.30 -18.89 -1.52
CA HIS A 92 5.15 -18.78 -0.34
C HIS A 92 6.16 -17.63 -0.48
N GLY A 93 6.69 -17.16 0.64
CA GLY A 93 7.65 -16.07 0.70
C GLY A 93 7.12 -14.78 1.28
N ARG A 94 7.89 -13.70 1.15
CA ARG A 94 7.55 -12.35 1.66
C ARG A 94 7.19 -11.43 0.50
N LEU A 95 6.11 -10.67 0.67
CA LEU A 95 5.66 -9.66 -0.27
C LEU A 95 5.62 -8.30 0.42
N ARG A 96 6.30 -7.31 -0.12
CA ARG A 96 6.26 -5.94 0.37
C ARG A 96 5.37 -5.08 -0.50
N ILE A 97 4.29 -4.56 0.07
CA ILE A 97 3.30 -3.77 -0.65
C ILE A 97 3.18 -2.36 -0.10
N THR A 98 2.68 -1.44 -0.93
CA THR A 98 2.32 -0.10 -0.47
C THR A 98 0.94 0.30 -0.98
N CYS A 99 0.21 1.07 -0.16
CA CYS A 99 -1.05 1.71 -0.52
C CYS A 99 -1.25 2.98 0.32
N SER A 100 -2.30 3.77 0.01
CA SER A 100 -2.68 4.90 0.86
C SER A 100 -3.13 4.43 2.25
N THR A 101 -2.94 5.29 3.24
CA THR A 101 -3.25 4.99 4.65
C THR A 101 -4.70 4.60 4.83
N SER A 102 -5.63 5.39 4.32
CA SER A 102 -7.06 5.12 4.45
C SER A 102 -7.49 3.82 3.75
N PHE A 103 -6.98 3.54 2.54
CA PHE A 103 -7.29 2.29 1.85
C PHE A 103 -6.68 1.08 2.55
N GLY A 104 -5.47 1.25 3.07
CA GLY A 104 -4.77 0.25 3.89
C GLY A 104 -5.61 -0.19 5.09
N GLN A 105 -6.13 0.77 5.84
CA GLN A 105 -6.94 0.54 7.03
C GLN A 105 -8.32 -0.05 6.70
N CYS A 106 -9.01 0.51 5.72
CA CYS A 106 -10.40 0.15 5.44
C CYS A 106 -10.55 -1.16 4.64
N GLN A 107 -9.61 -1.48 3.76
CA GLN A 107 -9.79 -2.56 2.79
C GLN A 107 -8.61 -3.55 2.76
N MET A 108 -7.36 -3.05 2.72
CA MET A 108 -6.21 -3.93 2.51
C MET A 108 -5.87 -4.78 3.72
N ALA A 109 -6.05 -4.27 4.94
CA ALA A 109 -5.77 -5.04 6.17
C ALA A 109 -6.58 -6.34 6.22
N ALA A 110 -7.88 -6.28 5.94
CA ALA A 110 -8.73 -7.46 5.88
C ALA A 110 -8.38 -8.38 4.69
N ALA A 111 -8.07 -7.80 3.51
CA ALA A 111 -7.65 -8.57 2.34
C ALA A 111 -6.34 -9.33 2.60
N VAL A 112 -5.36 -8.68 3.23
CA VAL A 112 -4.09 -9.30 3.60
C VAL A 112 -4.28 -10.42 4.61
N ALA A 113 -5.09 -10.19 5.65
CA ALA A 113 -5.40 -11.21 6.65
C ALA A 113 -6.02 -12.48 6.02
N ASP A 114 -7.00 -12.30 5.12
CA ASP A 114 -7.63 -13.40 4.40
C ASP A 114 -6.64 -14.15 3.48
N TYR A 115 -5.77 -13.40 2.77
CA TYR A 115 -4.79 -14.01 1.89
C TYR A 115 -3.76 -14.85 2.64
N VAL A 116 -3.18 -14.30 3.72
CA VAL A 116 -2.20 -15.01 4.55
C VAL A 116 -2.82 -16.24 5.23
N ALA A 117 -4.08 -16.15 5.67
CA ALA A 117 -4.79 -17.31 6.22
C ALA A 117 -4.97 -18.45 5.19
N ARG A 118 -5.19 -18.11 3.90
CA ARG A 118 -5.29 -19.09 2.80
C ARG A 118 -3.94 -19.64 2.36
N HIS A 119 -2.86 -18.89 2.60
CA HIS A 119 -1.49 -19.18 2.16
C HIS A 119 -0.50 -19.08 3.34
N PRO A 120 -0.47 -20.06 4.27
CA PRO A 120 0.34 -19.98 5.52
C PRO A 120 1.84 -19.83 5.30
N GLY A 121 2.34 -20.16 4.09
CA GLY A 121 3.75 -19.95 3.70
C GLY A 121 4.10 -18.52 3.29
N THR A 122 3.14 -17.57 3.39
CA THR A 122 3.35 -16.20 2.94
C THR A 122 3.39 -15.21 4.11
N SER A 123 4.15 -14.12 3.93
CA SER A 123 4.11 -12.96 4.81
C SER A 123 4.01 -11.69 3.98
N ILE A 124 3.21 -10.71 4.43
CA ILE A 124 3.02 -9.44 3.74
C ILE A 124 3.42 -8.28 4.64
N ASP A 125 4.35 -7.47 4.15
CA ASP A 125 4.80 -6.22 4.78
C ASP A 125 4.10 -5.04 4.10
N MET A 126 3.33 -4.26 4.86
CA MET A 126 2.54 -3.14 4.34
C MET A 126 3.18 -1.81 4.71
N LEU A 127 3.66 -1.07 3.71
CA LEU A 127 4.07 0.31 3.86
C LEU A 127 2.91 1.24 3.46
N LEU A 128 2.29 1.90 4.43
CA LEU A 128 1.22 2.87 4.16
C LEU A 128 1.82 4.24 3.91
N ALA A 129 1.51 4.84 2.76
CA ALA A 129 2.08 6.13 2.37
C ALA A 129 1.13 6.92 1.46
N ASP A 130 0.85 8.17 1.86
CA ASP A 130 0.05 9.13 1.11
C ASP A 130 0.93 10.12 0.31
N ARG A 131 2.08 9.65 -0.13
CA ARG A 131 3.04 10.29 -1.03
C ARG A 131 3.39 9.37 -2.18
N THR A 132 3.98 9.94 -3.22
CA THR A 132 4.58 9.12 -4.27
C THR A 132 5.76 8.33 -3.68
N VAL A 133 5.74 7.02 -3.87
CA VAL A 133 6.77 6.07 -3.41
C VAL A 133 7.52 5.56 -4.63
N ASN A 134 8.85 5.62 -4.60
CA ASN A 134 9.67 4.98 -5.62
C ASN A 134 9.77 3.48 -5.31
N LEU A 135 9.15 2.67 -6.16
CA LEU A 135 9.04 1.22 -5.94
C LEU A 135 10.41 0.53 -5.86
N ILE A 136 11.37 0.99 -6.64
CA ILE A 136 12.71 0.39 -6.72
C ILE A 136 13.54 0.77 -5.48
N GLU A 137 13.59 2.06 -5.15
CA GLU A 137 14.39 2.55 -4.02
C GLU A 137 13.87 2.05 -2.68
N GLU A 138 12.53 2.01 -2.52
CA GLU A 138 11.89 1.55 -1.29
C GLU A 138 11.61 0.03 -1.29
N ARG A 139 12.03 -0.67 -2.35
CA ARG A 139 11.92 -2.14 -2.51
C ARG A 139 10.49 -2.63 -2.33
N ILE A 140 9.58 -1.99 -3.03
CA ILE A 140 8.17 -2.35 -3.06
C ILE A 140 7.93 -3.29 -4.22
N ASP A 141 7.39 -4.47 -3.95
CA ASP A 141 7.05 -5.47 -4.97
C ASP A 141 5.77 -5.10 -5.70
N LEU A 142 4.80 -4.53 -4.94
CA LEU A 142 3.49 -4.17 -5.46
C LEU A 142 2.96 -2.91 -4.78
N ALA A 143 2.55 -1.92 -5.57
CA ALA A 143 1.81 -0.77 -5.07
C ALA A 143 0.33 -0.86 -5.46
N ILE A 144 -0.56 -0.64 -4.50
CA ILE A 144 -2.00 -0.49 -4.76
C ILE A 144 -2.28 1.01 -4.87
N ARG A 145 -2.74 1.43 -6.05
CA ARG A 145 -2.94 2.85 -6.39
C ARG A 145 -4.37 3.13 -6.83
N ILE A 146 -4.91 4.22 -6.31
CA ILE A 146 -6.19 4.78 -6.74
C ILE A 146 -5.88 6.06 -7.51
N THR A 147 -6.09 6.06 -8.82
CA THR A 147 -5.67 7.18 -9.68
C THR A 147 -6.44 7.20 -11.00
N HIS A 148 -6.50 8.37 -11.64
CA HIS A 148 -6.91 8.53 -13.04
C HIS A 148 -5.75 8.34 -14.02
N ALA A 149 -4.51 8.61 -13.59
CA ALA A 149 -3.32 8.57 -14.43
C ALA A 149 -2.27 7.63 -13.84
N LEU A 150 -1.73 6.79 -14.70
CA LEU A 150 -0.66 5.85 -14.38
C LEU A 150 0.67 6.36 -14.98
N ASP A 151 1.77 6.12 -14.27
CA ASP A 151 3.10 6.36 -14.83
C ASP A 151 3.32 5.39 -16.01
N PRO A 152 3.62 5.88 -17.22
CA PRO A 152 3.80 5.04 -18.41
C PRO A 152 4.99 4.08 -18.29
N ASN A 153 5.93 4.32 -17.38
CA ASN A 153 7.09 3.45 -17.14
C ASN A 153 6.79 2.28 -16.20
N LEU A 154 5.63 2.28 -15.56
CA LEU A 154 5.22 1.22 -14.65
C LEU A 154 4.23 0.26 -15.33
N VAL A 155 4.17 -0.94 -14.81
CA VAL A 155 3.16 -1.91 -15.21
C VAL A 155 1.99 -1.82 -14.26
N ALA A 156 0.79 -1.75 -14.80
CA ALA A 156 -0.40 -1.67 -14.00
C ALA A 156 -1.42 -2.74 -14.42
N ARG A 157 -2.03 -3.37 -13.43
CA ARG A 157 -3.20 -4.23 -13.59
C ARG A 157 -4.38 -3.58 -12.88
N LYS A 158 -5.47 -3.35 -13.62
CA LYS A 158 -6.70 -2.87 -13.02
C LYS A 158 -7.29 -3.95 -12.11
N LEU A 159 -7.63 -3.58 -10.89
CA LEU A 159 -8.24 -4.44 -9.88
C LEU A 159 -9.72 -4.12 -9.70
N SER A 160 -10.07 -2.81 -9.75
CA SER A 160 -11.44 -2.33 -9.54
C SER A 160 -11.54 -0.85 -9.88
N VAL A 161 -12.58 -0.21 -9.37
CA VAL A 161 -12.79 1.24 -9.36
C VAL A 161 -12.99 1.75 -7.94
N CYS A 162 -12.79 3.04 -7.74
CA CYS A 162 -13.03 3.71 -6.48
C CYS A 162 -13.85 4.97 -6.71
N GLY A 163 -15.09 4.97 -6.25
CA GLY A 163 -15.97 6.14 -6.25
C GLY A 163 -15.62 7.11 -5.12
N SER A 164 -16.18 8.32 -5.22
CA SER A 164 -16.14 9.32 -4.16
C SER A 164 -17.54 9.89 -3.95
N ALA A 165 -17.83 10.33 -2.73
CA ALA A 165 -19.06 11.01 -2.38
C ALA A 165 -18.75 12.36 -1.71
N LEU A 166 -19.60 13.35 -1.96
CA LEU A 166 -19.59 14.60 -1.22
C LEU A 166 -20.37 14.38 0.07
N CYS A 167 -19.80 14.63 1.22
CA CYS A 167 -20.47 14.37 2.48
C CYS A 167 -20.15 15.43 3.55
N ALA A 168 -21.08 15.57 4.48
CA ALA A 168 -20.96 16.40 5.66
C ALA A 168 -21.66 15.74 6.85
N SER A 169 -21.35 16.19 8.05
CA SER A 169 -22.07 15.81 9.25
C SER A 169 -23.46 16.48 9.31
N PRO A 170 -24.45 15.87 9.99
CA PRO A 170 -25.73 16.51 10.28
C PRO A 170 -25.58 17.86 11.01
N GLY A 171 -24.63 17.94 11.96
CA GLY A 171 -24.37 19.16 12.73
C GLY A 171 -23.90 20.33 11.85
N TYR A 172 -22.96 20.07 10.94
CA TYR A 172 -22.53 21.09 9.98
C TYR A 172 -23.67 21.59 9.10
N LEU A 173 -24.47 20.66 8.55
CA LEU A 173 -25.58 21.03 7.66
C LEU A 173 -26.70 21.78 8.40
N ALA A 174 -26.96 21.46 9.66
CA ALA A 174 -27.92 22.19 10.49
C ALA A 174 -27.49 23.65 10.72
N ALA A 175 -26.18 23.88 10.90
CA ALA A 175 -25.64 25.23 11.17
C ALA A 175 -25.46 26.06 9.89
N HIS A 176 -25.14 25.44 8.74
CA HIS A 176 -24.73 26.17 7.53
C HIS A 176 -25.67 25.97 6.33
N GLY A 177 -26.70 25.14 6.48
CA GLY A 177 -27.60 24.76 5.39
C GLY A 177 -27.06 23.62 4.53
N THR A 178 -27.94 23.02 3.74
CA THR A 178 -27.60 21.95 2.79
C THR A 178 -27.47 22.52 1.39
N PRO A 179 -26.34 22.34 0.70
CA PRO A 179 -26.20 22.80 -0.69
C PRO A 179 -27.18 22.05 -1.59
N ARG A 180 -27.85 22.77 -2.49
CA ARG A 180 -28.84 22.24 -3.44
C ARG A 180 -28.32 22.19 -4.87
N ARG A 181 -27.27 22.94 -5.18
CA ARG A 181 -26.60 22.99 -6.48
C ARG A 181 -25.11 23.03 -6.26
N ALA A 182 -24.36 22.64 -7.27
CA ALA A 182 -22.89 22.60 -7.19
C ALA A 182 -22.29 23.98 -6.83
N GLU A 183 -22.86 25.07 -7.34
CA GLU A 183 -22.38 26.43 -7.08
C GLU A 183 -22.52 26.84 -5.60
N ASP A 184 -23.45 26.23 -4.87
CA ASP A 184 -23.63 26.51 -3.45
C ASP A 184 -22.39 26.11 -2.62
N LEU A 185 -21.58 25.14 -3.11
CA LEU A 185 -20.33 24.72 -2.49
C LEU A 185 -19.34 25.88 -2.30
N MET A 186 -19.40 26.91 -3.16
CA MET A 186 -18.53 28.10 -3.04
C MET A 186 -18.79 28.88 -1.75
N ARG A 187 -19.92 28.66 -1.07
CA ARG A 187 -20.32 29.31 0.19
C ARG A 187 -20.08 28.42 1.41
N HIS A 188 -19.66 27.18 1.19
CA HIS A 188 -19.39 26.22 2.24
C HIS A 188 -17.89 26.08 2.51
N ASN A 189 -17.53 25.65 3.72
CA ASN A 189 -16.18 25.25 4.05
C ASN A 189 -15.90 23.87 3.43
N CYS A 190 -15.26 23.85 2.26
CA CYS A 190 -14.92 22.64 1.55
C CYS A 190 -13.54 22.16 1.95
N LEU A 191 -13.47 21.00 2.63
CA LEU A 191 -12.22 20.40 3.08
C LEU A 191 -11.58 19.68 1.91
N THR A 192 -10.33 20.02 1.57
CA THR A 192 -9.73 19.62 0.31
C THR A 192 -8.58 18.63 0.45
N HIS A 193 -8.47 17.71 -0.48
CA HIS A 193 -7.36 16.77 -0.55
C HIS A 193 -6.23 17.32 -1.42
N HIS A 194 -4.96 17.20 -0.98
CA HIS A 194 -3.81 17.79 -1.68
C HIS A 194 -3.65 17.30 -3.13
N PHE A 195 -4.01 16.05 -3.41
CA PHE A 195 -3.79 15.42 -4.70
C PHE A 195 -5.08 15.25 -5.51
N VAL A 196 -6.26 15.40 -4.88
CA VAL A 196 -7.54 15.17 -5.52
C VAL A 196 -8.47 16.35 -5.24
N GLY A 197 -8.76 17.15 -6.26
CA GLY A 197 -9.68 18.28 -6.13
C GLY A 197 -9.23 19.37 -5.17
N LYS A 198 -7.96 19.75 -5.21
CA LYS A 198 -7.36 20.73 -4.28
C LYS A 198 -8.09 22.08 -4.25
N SER A 199 -8.54 22.56 -5.40
CA SER A 199 -9.21 23.87 -5.53
C SER A 199 -10.37 23.87 -6.52
N LEU A 200 -10.57 22.74 -7.19
CA LEU A 200 -11.61 22.58 -8.22
C LEU A 200 -12.16 21.17 -8.12
N TRP A 201 -13.47 21.05 -7.89
CA TRP A 201 -14.15 19.76 -7.93
C TRP A 201 -14.84 19.59 -9.27
N HIS A 202 -14.50 18.48 -9.96
CA HIS A 202 -15.14 18.07 -11.22
C HIS A 202 -16.27 17.11 -10.91
N LEU A 203 -17.46 17.54 -11.18
CA LEU A 203 -18.70 16.81 -10.94
C LEU A 203 -19.41 16.56 -12.27
N ARG A 204 -20.25 15.56 -12.33
CA ARG A 204 -21.12 15.28 -13.48
C ARG A 204 -22.57 15.29 -13.06
N HIS A 205 -23.38 16.09 -13.71
CA HIS A 205 -24.81 16.19 -13.49
C HIS A 205 -25.56 16.14 -14.83
N GLU A 206 -26.54 15.25 -14.97
CA GLU A 206 -27.32 15.04 -16.21
C GLU A 206 -26.44 14.86 -17.46
N GLY A 207 -25.33 14.15 -17.33
CA GLY A 207 -24.37 13.91 -18.41
C GLY A 207 -23.45 15.08 -18.76
N ARG A 208 -23.58 16.24 -18.08
CA ARG A 208 -22.73 17.41 -18.26
C ARG A 208 -21.67 17.49 -17.16
N GLU A 209 -20.49 17.91 -17.54
CA GLU A 209 -19.43 18.23 -16.59
C GLU A 209 -19.68 19.61 -15.94
N VAL A 210 -19.55 19.67 -14.63
CA VAL A 210 -19.68 20.87 -13.81
C VAL A 210 -18.44 21.00 -12.96
N ALA A 211 -17.64 22.03 -13.20
CA ALA A 211 -16.45 22.33 -12.41
C ALA A 211 -16.74 23.45 -11.41
N VAL A 212 -16.52 23.21 -10.13
CA VAL A 212 -16.79 24.17 -9.07
C VAL A 212 -15.50 24.49 -8.32
N ALA A 213 -15.20 25.79 -8.24
CA ALA A 213 -14.11 26.27 -7.39
C ALA A 213 -14.49 26.05 -5.92
N VAL A 214 -13.63 25.37 -5.18
CA VAL A 214 -13.82 25.05 -3.77
C VAL A 214 -12.61 25.49 -2.96
N GLY A 215 -12.87 25.76 -1.67
CA GLY A 215 -11.82 26.11 -0.73
C GLY A 215 -12.36 26.03 0.68
N GLY A 216 -11.45 25.94 1.63
CA GLY A 216 -11.81 25.82 3.04
C GLY A 216 -10.63 25.94 3.97
N SER A 217 -10.92 25.77 5.24
CA SER A 217 -9.94 25.96 6.32
C SER A 217 -9.00 24.80 6.54
N ILE A 218 -9.31 23.60 6.00
CA ILE A 218 -8.52 22.39 6.21
C ILE A 218 -8.21 21.74 4.86
N SER A 219 -6.94 21.41 4.67
CA SER A 219 -6.46 20.64 3.53
C SER A 219 -5.47 19.58 4.02
N ALA A 220 -5.60 18.35 3.55
CA ALA A 220 -4.75 17.24 3.94
C ALA A 220 -4.38 16.35 2.74
N ASN A 221 -3.32 15.60 2.88
CA ASN A 221 -2.90 14.59 1.90
C ASN A 221 -3.44 13.19 2.21
N GLU A 222 -4.25 13.06 3.27
CA GLU A 222 -4.78 11.79 3.76
C GLU A 222 -6.28 11.92 4.04
N ALA A 223 -7.07 11.00 3.49
CA ALA A 223 -8.53 11.07 3.50
C ALA A 223 -9.14 10.86 4.90
N SER A 224 -8.49 10.07 5.78
CA SER A 224 -9.00 9.84 7.15
C SER A 224 -8.92 11.10 8.01
N VAL A 225 -7.96 11.99 7.75
CA VAL A 225 -7.88 13.31 8.42
C VAL A 225 -9.08 14.17 8.01
N LEU A 226 -9.41 14.20 6.73
CA LEU A 226 -10.57 14.94 6.23
C LEU A 226 -11.88 14.34 6.77
N LEU A 227 -11.98 13.01 6.82
CA LEU A 227 -13.13 12.33 7.41
C LEU A 227 -13.31 12.72 8.89
N ALA A 228 -12.23 12.71 9.66
CA ALA A 228 -12.27 13.09 11.06
C ALA A 228 -12.74 14.56 11.22
N ALA A 229 -12.28 15.47 10.36
CA ALA A 229 -12.70 16.87 10.37
C ALA A 229 -14.19 17.03 9.98
N VAL A 230 -14.69 16.26 8.97
CA VAL A 230 -16.12 16.24 8.63
C VAL A 230 -16.97 15.79 9.81
N ARG A 231 -16.55 14.74 10.53
CA ARG A 231 -17.24 14.24 11.73
C ARG A 231 -17.23 15.22 12.89
N ALA A 232 -16.28 16.14 12.90
CA ALA A 232 -16.18 17.24 13.86
C ALA A 232 -16.88 18.53 13.39
N ASP A 233 -17.86 18.43 12.50
CA ASP A 233 -18.65 19.53 11.95
C ASP A 233 -17.85 20.63 11.24
N ALA A 234 -16.65 20.28 10.70
CA ALA A 234 -15.78 21.29 10.12
C ALA A 234 -16.18 21.72 8.71
N GLY A 235 -16.93 20.90 7.94
CA GLY A 235 -17.25 21.26 6.57
C GLY A 235 -17.74 20.09 5.71
N ILE A 236 -17.71 20.30 4.40
CA ILE A 236 -18.03 19.30 3.36
C ILE A 236 -16.72 18.76 2.78
N ALA A 237 -16.61 17.45 2.60
CA ALA A 237 -15.48 16.85 1.92
C ALA A 237 -15.92 15.90 0.80
N MET A 238 -15.05 15.76 -0.22
CA MET A 238 -15.14 14.72 -1.23
C MET A 238 -14.27 13.56 -0.78
N LEU A 239 -14.89 12.45 -0.37
CA LEU A 239 -14.23 11.31 0.25
C LEU A 239 -14.48 10.00 -0.49
N PRO A 240 -13.52 9.06 -0.46
CA PRO A 240 -13.67 7.75 -1.10
C PRO A 240 -14.86 6.96 -0.52
N THR A 241 -15.62 6.29 -1.39
CA THR A 241 -16.83 5.53 -0.99
C THR A 241 -16.49 4.40 -0.04
N TYR A 242 -15.31 3.75 -0.17
CA TYR A 242 -14.90 2.68 0.76
C TYR A 242 -14.78 3.15 2.22
N GLN A 243 -14.66 4.45 2.43
CA GLN A 243 -14.51 5.06 3.76
C GLN A 243 -15.85 5.57 4.31
N VAL A 244 -16.69 6.13 3.45
CA VAL A 244 -17.89 6.85 3.90
C VAL A 244 -19.20 6.07 3.74
N ARG A 245 -19.27 5.03 2.91
CA ARG A 245 -20.51 4.26 2.73
C ARG A 245 -21.13 3.72 4.03
N PRO A 246 -20.35 3.13 4.97
CA PRO A 246 -20.92 2.71 6.25
C PRO A 246 -21.51 3.87 7.05
N LEU A 247 -20.87 5.03 7.01
CA LEU A 247 -21.28 6.23 7.77
C LEU A 247 -22.49 6.91 7.13
N LEU A 248 -22.60 6.87 5.81
CA LEU A 248 -23.80 7.35 5.08
C LEU A 248 -25.00 6.43 5.37
N ARG A 249 -24.79 5.10 5.41
CA ARG A 249 -25.86 4.14 5.75
C ARG A 249 -26.36 4.28 7.18
N SER A 250 -25.46 4.56 8.12
CA SER A 250 -25.82 4.78 9.54
C SER A 250 -26.44 6.15 9.81
N GLY A 251 -26.37 7.09 8.85
CA GLY A 251 -26.78 8.49 9.06
C GLY A 251 -25.80 9.33 9.87
N GLU A 252 -24.63 8.80 10.19
CA GLU A 252 -23.56 9.57 10.84
C GLU A 252 -23.04 10.68 9.93
N LEU A 253 -23.03 10.43 8.61
CA LEU A 253 -22.80 11.42 7.58
C LEU A 253 -23.99 11.50 6.64
N ILE A 254 -24.16 12.66 6.01
CA ILE A 254 -25.16 12.93 4.98
C ILE A 254 -24.44 13.13 3.65
N GLU A 255 -24.85 12.41 2.61
CA GLU A 255 -24.40 12.68 1.25
C GLU A 255 -25.06 13.97 0.77
N VAL A 256 -24.26 14.92 0.32
CA VAL A 256 -24.72 16.18 -0.26
C VAL A 256 -24.60 16.12 -1.77
N LEU A 257 -25.57 16.72 -2.48
CA LEU A 257 -25.62 16.72 -3.95
C LEU A 257 -25.53 15.31 -4.56
N PRO A 258 -26.32 14.33 -4.14
CA PRO A 258 -26.20 12.94 -4.61
C PRO A 258 -26.45 12.76 -6.11
N GLU A 259 -27.10 13.72 -6.77
CA GLU A 259 -27.28 13.80 -8.21
C GLU A 259 -26.03 14.24 -8.96
N TYR A 260 -25.05 14.85 -8.27
CA TYR A 260 -23.77 15.24 -8.82
C TYR A 260 -22.73 14.15 -8.57
N ARG A 261 -22.37 13.43 -9.61
CA ARG A 261 -21.44 12.29 -9.50
C ARG A 261 -20.00 12.74 -9.69
N VAL A 262 -19.12 12.22 -8.87
CA VAL A 262 -17.66 12.30 -9.05
C VAL A 262 -17.23 11.16 -9.98
N GLU A 263 -16.36 11.46 -10.96
CA GLU A 263 -15.81 10.42 -11.83
C GLU A 263 -14.97 9.42 -11.01
N PRO A 264 -15.27 8.10 -11.07
CA PRO A 264 -14.54 7.13 -10.29
C PRO A 264 -13.11 6.98 -10.77
N MET A 265 -12.16 6.88 -9.85
CA MET A 265 -10.76 6.55 -10.13
C MET A 265 -10.59 5.04 -10.32
N GLY A 266 -9.62 4.65 -11.13
CA GLY A 266 -9.22 3.25 -11.22
C GLY A 266 -8.43 2.83 -9.99
N LEU A 267 -8.69 1.60 -9.50
CA LEU A 267 -7.88 0.90 -8.50
C LEU A 267 -6.95 -0.04 -9.24
N TYR A 268 -5.64 0.11 -9.03
CA TYR A 268 -4.61 -0.65 -9.76
C TYR A 268 -3.60 -1.29 -8.83
N GLY A 269 -3.16 -2.50 -9.21
CA GLY A 269 -1.91 -3.06 -8.74
C GLY A 269 -0.79 -2.65 -9.69
N VAL A 270 0.23 -1.96 -9.17
CA VAL A 270 1.32 -1.35 -9.95
C VAL A 270 2.65 -1.93 -9.51
N TYR A 271 3.50 -2.31 -10.47
CA TYR A 271 4.81 -2.92 -10.22
C TYR A 271 5.84 -2.51 -11.29
N ALA A 272 7.13 -2.67 -10.98
CA ALA A 272 8.21 -2.05 -11.76
C ALA A 272 8.54 -2.75 -13.07
N THR A 273 8.24 -4.04 -13.26
CA THR A 273 8.69 -4.80 -14.43
C THR A 273 7.63 -5.73 -15.00
N ARG A 274 7.63 -5.88 -16.35
CA ARG A 274 6.79 -6.86 -17.06
C ARG A 274 7.46 -8.24 -17.17
N ARG A 275 8.79 -8.31 -16.99
CA ARG A 275 9.53 -9.55 -17.14
C ARG A 275 9.47 -10.32 -15.82
N GLN A 276 8.99 -11.57 -15.89
CA GLN A 276 8.96 -12.52 -14.78
C GLN A 276 8.34 -11.96 -13.50
N LEU A 277 7.02 -11.67 -13.54
CA LEU A 277 6.28 -11.32 -12.34
C LEU A 277 6.34 -12.48 -11.35
N PRO A 278 6.88 -12.30 -10.12
CA PRO A 278 6.97 -13.37 -9.13
C PRO A 278 5.61 -14.02 -8.88
N GLY A 279 5.60 -15.35 -8.72
CA GLY A 279 4.37 -16.11 -8.55
C GLY A 279 3.51 -15.62 -7.39
N LEU A 280 4.15 -15.19 -6.29
CA LEU A 280 3.48 -14.62 -5.13
C LEU A 280 2.78 -13.28 -5.46
N VAL A 281 3.43 -12.38 -6.22
CA VAL A 281 2.82 -11.11 -6.66
C VAL A 281 1.62 -11.38 -7.57
N ARG A 282 1.77 -12.33 -8.52
CA ARG A 282 0.68 -12.73 -9.43
C ARG A 282 -0.50 -13.29 -8.65
N SER A 283 -0.26 -14.25 -7.76
CA SER A 283 -1.29 -14.86 -6.92
C SER A 283 -2.03 -13.83 -6.07
N PHE A 284 -1.30 -12.88 -5.46
CA PHE A 284 -1.92 -11.84 -4.66
C PHE A 284 -2.73 -10.85 -5.51
N LEU A 285 -2.25 -10.49 -6.71
CA LEU A 285 -3.01 -9.68 -7.66
C LEU A 285 -4.29 -10.36 -8.14
N ASP A 286 -4.24 -11.67 -8.40
CA ASP A 286 -5.42 -12.47 -8.79
C ASP A 286 -6.45 -12.49 -7.66
N PHE A 287 -5.99 -12.73 -6.43
CA PHE A 287 -6.83 -12.67 -5.23
C PHE A 287 -7.49 -11.30 -5.03
N LEU A 288 -6.73 -10.20 -5.19
CA LEU A 288 -7.30 -8.86 -5.05
C LEU A 288 -8.29 -8.53 -6.17
N ALA A 289 -8.02 -8.95 -7.40
CA ALA A 289 -8.93 -8.75 -8.53
C ALA A 289 -10.26 -9.51 -8.33
N GLU A 290 -10.19 -10.74 -7.81
CA GLU A 290 -11.39 -11.51 -7.44
C GLU A 290 -12.16 -10.86 -6.29
N ARG A 291 -11.45 -10.44 -5.23
CA ARG A 291 -12.04 -9.85 -4.03
C ARG A 291 -12.74 -8.53 -4.29
N PHE A 292 -12.15 -7.66 -5.10
CA PHE A 292 -12.70 -6.32 -5.36
C PHE A 292 -13.66 -6.29 -6.55
N GLY A 293 -13.41 -7.09 -7.58
CA GLY A 293 -14.25 -7.19 -8.77
C GLY A 293 -14.42 -5.87 -9.53
N ASP A 294 -15.23 -5.89 -10.56
CA ASP A 294 -15.55 -4.69 -11.34
C ASP A 294 -16.42 -3.70 -10.54
N THR A 295 -17.32 -4.23 -9.70
CA THR A 295 -18.10 -3.45 -8.73
C THR A 295 -17.54 -3.78 -7.34
N PRO A 296 -16.90 -2.81 -6.69
CA PRO A 296 -16.22 -3.09 -5.42
C PRO A 296 -17.23 -3.37 -4.29
N PRO A 297 -16.91 -4.25 -3.34
CA PRO A 297 -17.85 -4.72 -2.31
C PRO A 297 -18.37 -3.60 -1.40
N TRP A 298 -17.64 -2.52 -1.23
CA TRP A 298 -18.09 -1.36 -0.42
C TRP A 298 -19.17 -0.52 -1.10
N ASP A 299 -19.33 -0.63 -2.43
CA ASP A 299 -20.33 0.08 -3.20
C ASP A 299 -21.56 -0.79 -3.54
N VAL A 300 -21.50 -2.09 -3.24
CA VAL A 300 -22.67 -2.99 -3.31
C VAL A 300 -23.60 -2.68 -2.14
N ALA A 301 -24.90 -2.56 -2.43
CA ALA A 301 -25.93 -2.15 -1.49
C ALA A 301 -26.12 -3.12 -0.32
#